data_e56902b0ea4ce5454818b95c02e44809
#
_entry.id   e56902b0ea4ce5454818b95c02e44809
#
_cell.length_a   1.000
_cell.length_b   1.000
_cell.length_c   1.000
_cell.angle_alpha   90.00
_cell.angle_beta   90.00
_cell.angle_gamma   90.00
#
_symmetry.space_group_name_H-M   'P 1'
#
loop_
_entity.id
_entity.type
_entity.pdbx_description
1 polymer ?
#
loop_
_entity_poly.entity_id
_entity_poly.type
_entity_poly.pdbx_seq_one_letter_code
_entity_poly.pdbx_strand_id
1 'polypeptide(L)'
;MTKPESEWTWKEIPVGNVVLEPGNTSQYRTGDWRALRPVLNKERCIHCGLCYIFCPDMSYQLDKEGYFIVDLFYCKGCGICAKECPTGAITMVMEEV
;
A
#
# COMPACT_ATOMS: atom_id res chain seq x y z
N MET A 1 -0.56 17.38 -0.29
CA MET A 1 0.37 18.52 -0.28
C MET A 1 0.27 19.29 -1.59
N THR A 2 0.20 20.61 -1.49
CA THR A 2 0.00 21.48 -2.67
C THR A 2 1.27 21.74 -3.47
N LYS A 3 2.44 21.44 -2.89
CA LYS A 3 3.73 21.61 -3.58
C LYS A 3 4.69 20.46 -3.26
N PRO A 4 5.61 20.11 -4.19
CA PRO A 4 6.67 19.14 -3.92
C PRO A 4 7.57 19.56 -2.76
N GLU A 5 8.09 18.60 -2.02
CA GLU A 5 8.99 18.87 -0.89
C GLU A 5 10.17 19.73 -1.26
N SER A 6 10.73 19.53 -2.47
CA SER A 6 11.90 20.28 -2.94
C SER A 6 11.66 21.78 -3.12
N GLU A 7 10.39 22.19 -3.22
CA GLU A 7 10.02 23.60 -3.42
C GLU A 7 9.70 24.32 -2.12
N TRP A 8 9.61 23.61 -0.99
CA TRP A 8 9.32 24.23 0.29
C TRP A 8 10.58 24.86 0.89
N THR A 9 10.43 26.09 1.39
CA THR A 9 11.47 26.78 2.16
C THR A 9 11.01 26.87 3.62
N TRP A 10 11.96 27.08 4.54
CA TRP A 10 11.62 27.20 5.96
C TRP A 10 10.67 28.38 6.25
N LYS A 11 10.67 29.39 5.40
CA LYS A 11 9.80 30.57 5.54
C LYS A 11 8.35 30.29 5.17
N GLU A 12 8.11 29.28 4.35
CA GLU A 12 6.78 28.90 3.85
C GLU A 12 6.09 27.87 4.72
N ILE A 13 6.85 27.16 5.54
CA ILE A 13 6.32 26.10 6.41
C ILE A 13 5.44 26.74 7.48
N PRO A 14 4.20 26.21 7.70
CA PRO A 14 3.34 26.72 8.76
C PRO A 14 3.98 26.62 10.13
N VAL A 15 3.61 27.52 11.02
CA VAL A 15 4.11 27.55 12.40
C VAL A 15 3.83 26.20 13.08
N GLY A 16 4.88 25.59 13.67
CA GLY A 16 4.79 24.28 14.26
C GLY A 16 4.88 23.12 13.30
N ASN A 17 5.18 23.40 12.02
CA ASN A 17 5.30 22.39 10.97
C ASN A 17 4.04 21.53 10.84
N VAL A 18 2.87 22.16 10.97
CA VAL A 18 1.57 21.50 10.91
C VAL A 18 1.09 21.41 9.45
N VAL A 19 0.57 20.27 9.07
CA VAL A 19 -0.08 20.09 7.77
C VAL A 19 -1.51 20.62 7.85
N LEU A 20 -1.84 21.59 7.01
CA LEU A 20 -3.14 22.28 7.04
C LEU A 20 -4.22 21.61 6.18
N GLU A 21 -3.84 20.70 5.30
CA GLU A 21 -4.78 19.99 4.41
C GLU A 21 -5.33 18.74 5.12
N PRO A 22 -6.63 18.69 5.45
CA PRO A 22 -7.18 17.50 6.12
C PRO A 22 -7.18 16.29 5.18
N GLY A 23 -6.80 15.12 5.69
CA GLY A 23 -6.81 13.87 4.94
C GLY A 23 -5.78 13.78 3.81
N ASN A 24 -4.73 14.60 3.83
CA ASN A 24 -3.74 14.62 2.75
C ASN A 24 -2.89 13.35 2.68
N THR A 25 -2.93 12.49 3.70
CA THR A 25 -2.23 11.20 3.68
C THR A 25 -2.71 10.31 2.54
N SER A 26 -3.94 10.52 2.05
CA SER A 26 -4.44 9.78 0.89
C SER A 26 -3.63 10.04 -0.38
N GLN A 27 -2.92 11.16 -0.43
CA GLN A 27 -2.07 11.54 -1.56
C GLN A 27 -0.61 11.14 -1.37
N TYR A 28 -0.26 10.62 -0.20
CA TYR A 28 1.11 10.23 0.13
C TYR A 28 1.38 8.81 -0.33
N ARG A 29 2.21 8.66 -1.36
CA ARG A 29 2.56 7.37 -1.94
C ARG A 29 3.56 6.61 -1.05
N THR A 30 3.07 6.06 0.04
CA THR A 30 3.89 5.31 0.99
C THR A 30 4.33 3.94 0.45
N GLY A 31 3.72 3.48 -0.62
CA GLY A 31 4.15 2.27 -1.32
C GLY A 31 5.57 2.32 -1.84
N ASP A 32 6.13 3.51 -2.03
CA ASP A 32 7.53 3.66 -2.46
C ASP A 32 8.54 3.16 -1.42
N TRP A 33 8.12 2.95 -0.18
CA TRP A 33 8.98 2.46 0.90
C TRP A 33 9.27 0.96 0.81
N ARG A 34 8.50 0.21 0.03
CA ARG A 34 8.63 -1.25 0.00
C ARG A 34 9.88 -1.73 -0.73
N ALA A 35 10.44 -2.83 -0.26
CA ALA A 35 11.53 -3.54 -0.93
C ALA A 35 11.03 -4.78 -1.69
N LEU A 36 9.94 -5.37 -1.21
CA LEU A 36 9.29 -6.53 -1.82
C LEU A 36 7.83 -6.20 -2.08
N ARG A 37 7.28 -6.70 -3.16
CA ARG A 37 5.86 -6.52 -3.47
C ARG A 37 5.13 -7.86 -3.56
N PRO A 38 3.86 -7.94 -3.15
CA PRO A 38 3.07 -9.16 -3.31
C PRO A 38 2.57 -9.29 -4.75
N VAL A 39 2.57 -10.53 -5.25
CA VAL A 39 2.00 -10.89 -6.55
C VAL A 39 0.98 -11.98 -6.33
N LEU A 40 -0.24 -11.76 -6.81
CA LEU A 40 -1.34 -12.70 -6.67
C LEU A 40 -1.36 -13.67 -7.85
N ASN A 41 -1.41 -14.98 -7.54
CA ASN A 41 -1.71 -16.01 -8.51
C ASN A 41 -3.21 -16.35 -8.40
N LYS A 42 -4.01 -15.88 -9.34
CA LYS A 42 -5.46 -16.04 -9.32
C LYS A 42 -5.91 -17.52 -9.37
N GLU A 43 -5.10 -18.40 -9.96
CA GLU A 43 -5.41 -19.82 -10.04
C GLU A 43 -5.44 -20.51 -8.69
N ARG A 44 -4.64 -20.04 -7.74
CA ARG A 44 -4.56 -20.58 -6.38
C ARG A 44 -5.46 -19.85 -5.39
N CYS A 45 -5.98 -18.71 -5.76
CA CYS A 45 -6.80 -17.89 -4.87
C CYS A 45 -8.16 -18.53 -4.63
N ILE A 46 -8.55 -18.67 -3.36
CA ILE A 46 -9.84 -19.22 -2.95
C ILE A 46 -10.82 -18.15 -2.46
N HIS A 47 -10.51 -16.89 -2.68
CA HIS A 47 -11.35 -15.74 -2.29
C HIS A 47 -11.64 -15.66 -0.78
N CYS A 48 -10.74 -16.17 0.08
CA CYS A 48 -10.99 -16.23 1.52
C CYS A 48 -10.92 -14.88 2.23
N GLY A 49 -10.25 -13.88 1.63
CA GLY A 49 -10.17 -12.53 2.16
C GLY A 49 -9.18 -12.31 3.29
N LEU A 50 -8.37 -13.32 3.66
CA LEU A 50 -7.40 -13.17 4.73
C LEU A 50 -6.34 -12.12 4.44
N CYS A 51 -5.93 -11.97 3.17
CA CYS A 51 -4.99 -10.92 2.76
C CYS A 51 -5.55 -9.52 3.03
N TYR A 52 -6.83 -9.33 2.80
CA TYR A 52 -7.54 -8.08 3.10
C TYR A 52 -7.62 -7.82 4.60
N ILE A 53 -8.00 -8.84 5.38
CA ILE A 53 -8.21 -8.71 6.83
C ILE A 53 -6.89 -8.41 7.55
N PHE A 54 -5.80 -9.05 7.17
CA PHE A 54 -4.52 -8.94 7.86
C PHE A 54 -3.61 -7.83 7.31
N CYS A 55 -4.00 -7.13 6.26
CA CYS A 55 -3.18 -6.04 5.74
C CYS A 55 -3.16 -4.86 6.71
N PRO A 56 -2.00 -4.49 7.28
CA PRO A 56 -1.93 -3.41 8.27
C PRO A 56 -2.24 -2.02 7.70
N ASP A 57 -2.08 -1.86 6.38
CA ASP A 57 -2.34 -0.58 5.70
C ASP A 57 -3.66 -0.56 4.95
N MET A 58 -4.44 -1.63 5.02
CA MET A 58 -5.69 -1.80 4.28
C MET A 58 -5.52 -1.52 2.78
N SER A 59 -4.43 -2.03 2.22
CA SER A 59 -4.08 -1.78 0.82
C SER A 59 -4.80 -2.69 -0.16
N TYR A 60 -5.55 -3.65 0.31
CA TYR A 60 -6.31 -4.57 -0.55
C TYR A 60 -7.70 -4.03 -0.83
N GLN A 61 -8.14 -4.20 -2.08
CA GLN A 61 -9.48 -3.85 -2.53
C GLN A 61 -10.11 -5.04 -3.24
N LEU A 62 -11.42 -5.19 -3.12
CA LEU A 62 -12.16 -6.24 -3.79
C LEU A 62 -12.39 -5.87 -5.26
N ASP A 63 -11.96 -6.74 -6.16
CA ASP A 63 -12.17 -6.61 -7.59
C ASP A 63 -13.60 -7.03 -7.96
N LYS A 64 -14.03 -6.67 -9.16
CA LYS A 64 -15.33 -7.07 -9.74
C LYS A 64 -15.46 -8.59 -9.88
N GLU A 65 -14.36 -9.29 -10.05
CA GLU A 65 -14.31 -10.74 -10.17
C GLU A 65 -14.30 -11.48 -8.82
N GLY A 66 -14.27 -10.74 -7.71
CA GLY A 66 -14.20 -11.30 -6.37
C GLY A 66 -12.79 -11.56 -5.85
N TYR A 67 -11.77 -11.11 -6.55
CA TYR A 67 -10.39 -11.20 -6.10
C TYR A 67 -10.01 -9.98 -5.27
N PHE A 68 -9.16 -10.19 -4.28
CA PHE A 68 -8.59 -9.10 -3.50
C PHE A 68 -7.30 -8.65 -4.16
N ILE A 69 -7.28 -7.43 -4.66
CA ILE A 69 -6.16 -6.85 -5.40
C ILE A 69 -5.46 -5.80 -4.54
N VAL A 70 -4.14 -5.88 -4.49
CA VAL A 70 -3.33 -4.94 -3.70
C VAL A 70 -3.21 -3.60 -4.40
N ASP A 71 -3.37 -2.51 -3.64
CA ASP A 71 -3.07 -1.16 -4.09
C ASP A 71 -1.62 -0.84 -3.77
N LEU A 72 -0.78 -0.88 -4.77
CA LEU A 72 0.67 -0.66 -4.61
C LEU A 72 1.02 0.78 -4.25
N PHE A 73 0.08 1.70 -4.33
CA PHE A 73 0.30 3.08 -3.88
C PHE A 73 0.57 3.14 -2.37
N TYR A 74 -0.05 2.26 -1.58
CA TYR A 74 0.06 2.24 -0.12
C TYR A 74 0.76 1.00 0.44
N CYS A 75 0.85 -0.08 -0.31
CA CYS A 75 1.43 -1.34 0.17
C CYS A 75 2.91 -1.15 0.56
N LYS A 76 3.27 -1.57 1.77
CA LYS A 76 4.65 -1.47 2.29
C LYS A 76 5.48 -2.75 2.11
N GLY A 77 4.87 -3.82 1.56
CA GLY A 77 5.57 -5.08 1.33
C GLY A 77 5.92 -5.83 2.61
N CYS A 78 5.07 -5.75 3.65
CA CYS A 78 5.33 -6.39 4.94
C CYS A 78 5.33 -7.93 4.88
N GLY A 79 4.70 -8.53 3.87
CA GLY A 79 4.67 -9.97 3.65
C GLY A 79 3.60 -10.73 4.46
N ILE A 80 2.81 -10.06 5.27
CA ILE A 80 1.78 -10.71 6.10
C ILE A 80 0.74 -11.40 5.21
N CYS A 81 0.31 -10.75 4.13
CA CYS A 81 -0.67 -11.34 3.21
C CYS A 81 -0.17 -12.65 2.59
N ALA A 82 1.10 -12.70 2.19
CA ALA A 82 1.70 -13.91 1.63
C ALA A 82 1.84 -15.01 2.68
N LYS A 83 2.18 -14.63 3.90
CA LYS A 83 2.33 -15.57 5.02
C LYS A 83 0.99 -16.18 5.43
N GLU A 84 -0.07 -15.40 5.45
CA GLU A 84 -1.39 -15.82 5.90
C GLU A 84 -2.25 -16.46 4.80
N CYS A 85 -1.83 -16.39 3.55
CA CYS A 85 -2.58 -17.00 2.46
C CYS A 85 -2.55 -18.53 2.57
N PRO A 86 -3.70 -19.21 2.80
CA PRO A 86 -3.72 -20.65 3.07
C PRO A 86 -3.34 -21.49 1.86
N THR A 87 -3.53 -20.98 0.64
CA THR A 87 -3.21 -21.71 -0.60
C THR A 87 -1.88 -21.30 -1.22
N GLY A 88 -1.17 -20.35 -0.62
CA GLY A 88 0.07 -19.84 -1.19
C GLY A 88 -0.11 -19.09 -2.51
N ALA A 89 -1.27 -18.47 -2.70
CA ALA A 89 -1.57 -17.71 -3.92
C ALA A 89 -0.78 -16.40 -4.04
N ILE A 90 -0.24 -15.90 -2.94
CA ILE A 90 0.52 -14.65 -2.92
C ILE A 90 1.99 -14.96 -2.70
N THR A 91 2.84 -14.45 -3.58
CA THR A 91 4.29 -14.56 -3.46
C THR A 91 4.89 -13.15 -3.41
N MET A 92 5.98 -13.01 -2.65
CA MET A 92 6.70 -11.75 -2.56
C MET A 92 7.84 -11.76 -3.57
N VAL A 93 7.91 -10.72 -4.40
CA VAL A 93 8.99 -10.55 -5.38
C VAL A 93 9.69 -9.22 -5.11
N MET A 94 10.94 -9.11 -5.53
CA MET A 94 11.69 -7.86 -5.34
C MET A 94 11.07 -6.74 -6.15
N GLU A 95 10.99 -5.56 -5.52
CA GLU A 95 10.50 -4.37 -6.20
C GLU A 95 11.50 -3.93 -7.26
N GLU A 96 11.04 -3.72 -8.48
CA GLU A 96 11.83 -3.14 -9.55
C GLU A 96 11.68 -1.62 -9.51
N VAL A 97 12.78 -0.94 -9.38
CA VAL A 97 12.81 0.53 -9.32
C VAL A 97 13.10 1.11 -10.70
#